data_ebbe914cd7a9c1e78b522f2c649ea9af
#
_entry.id   ebbe914cd7a9c1e78b522f2c649ea9af
#
_cell.length_a   1.000
_cell.length_b   1.000
_cell.length_c   1.000
_cell.angle_alpha   90.00
_cell.angle_beta   90.00
_cell.angle_gamma   90.00
#
_symmetry.space_group_name_H-M   'P 1'
#
loop_
_entity.id
_entity.type
_entity.pdbx_description
1 polymer ?
#
loop_
_entity_poly.entity_id
_entity_poly.type
_entity_poly.pdbx_seq_one_letter_code
_entity_poly.pdbx_strand_id
1 'polypeptide(L)'
;KQTKELSANFGREPSSVISVPKITVAEILSSSEEFFRESAEIQLLNLDIEGFEIDILEDLFSHNVCPWVVCVEELGQTAETLQNGEIYKLMKNNGYILGSRTFLSSIYVLKNQLNHLPSPFIKELEIVKEA
;
A
#
# COMPACT_ATOMS: atom_id res chain seq x y z
N LYS A 1 -12.82 -14.95 -12.00
CA LYS A 1 -12.17 -14.37 -13.20
C LYS A 1 -10.66 -14.23 -13.00
N GLN A 2 -10.18 -13.72 -11.86
CA GLN A 2 -8.74 -13.50 -11.57
C GLN A 2 -7.91 -14.77 -11.48
N THR A 3 -8.44 -15.87 -10.96
CA THR A 3 -7.71 -17.14 -10.82
C THR A 3 -7.21 -17.67 -12.18
N LYS A 4 -7.95 -17.40 -13.27
CA LYS A 4 -7.55 -17.78 -14.62
C LYS A 4 -6.46 -16.90 -15.22
N GLU A 5 -6.44 -15.61 -14.85
CA GLU A 5 -5.40 -14.67 -15.33
C GLU A 5 -4.05 -14.93 -14.63
N LEU A 6 -4.07 -15.24 -13.33
CA LEU A 6 -2.86 -15.62 -12.58
C LEU A 6 -2.25 -16.94 -13.09
N SER A 7 -3.06 -17.98 -13.36
CA SER A 7 -2.56 -19.23 -13.90
C SER A 7 -1.95 -19.09 -15.29
N ALA A 8 -2.49 -18.21 -16.12
CA ALA A 8 -1.94 -17.91 -17.44
C ALA A 8 -0.55 -17.26 -17.38
N ASN A 9 -0.30 -16.42 -16.38
CA ASN A 9 0.99 -15.75 -16.19
C ASN A 9 2.09 -16.68 -15.66
N PHE A 10 1.75 -17.72 -14.90
CA PHE A 10 2.72 -18.67 -14.34
C PHE A 10 2.78 -20.04 -15.04
N GLY A 11 1.97 -20.24 -16.10
CA GLY A 11 1.95 -21.48 -16.87
C GLY A 11 1.55 -22.72 -16.07
N ARG A 12 0.84 -22.54 -14.94
CA ARG A 12 0.36 -23.61 -14.06
C ARG A 12 -1.15 -23.56 -13.92
N GLU A 13 -1.82 -24.66 -14.15
CA GLU A 13 -3.23 -24.80 -13.83
C GLU A 13 -3.39 -24.97 -12.30
N PRO A 14 -4.38 -24.29 -11.68
CA PRO A 14 -4.64 -24.47 -10.26
C PRO A 14 -5.07 -25.91 -9.97
N SER A 15 -4.48 -26.51 -8.96
CA SER A 15 -4.79 -27.90 -8.54
C SER A 15 -6.17 -28.00 -7.87
N SER A 16 -6.66 -26.92 -7.30
CA SER A 16 -7.99 -26.82 -6.68
C SER A 16 -8.45 -25.37 -6.60
N VAL A 17 -9.76 -25.18 -6.49
CA VAL A 17 -10.40 -23.88 -6.25
C VAL A 17 -11.15 -23.96 -4.93
N ILE A 18 -10.85 -23.06 -4.02
CA ILE A 18 -11.56 -22.88 -2.76
C ILE A 18 -12.32 -21.57 -2.78
N SER A 19 -13.51 -21.54 -2.19
CA SER A 19 -14.28 -20.30 -1.99
C SER A 19 -13.98 -19.78 -0.60
N VAL A 20 -13.59 -18.52 -0.53
CA VAL A 20 -13.36 -17.81 0.74
C VAL A 20 -14.26 -16.60 0.82
N PRO A 21 -14.77 -16.23 2.01
CA PRO A 21 -15.53 -15.00 2.17
C PRO A 21 -14.65 -13.79 1.88
N LYS A 22 -15.20 -12.81 1.16
CA LYS A 22 -14.57 -11.49 0.99
C LYS A 22 -15.07 -10.59 2.11
N ILE A 23 -14.16 -9.89 2.76
CA ILE A 23 -14.47 -8.85 3.75
C ILE A 23 -13.94 -7.51 3.23
N THR A 24 -14.59 -6.42 3.60
CA THR A 24 -14.20 -5.06 3.27
C THR A 24 -13.26 -4.49 4.33
N VAL A 25 -12.57 -3.41 4.02
CA VAL A 25 -11.78 -2.66 5.02
C VAL A 25 -12.67 -2.17 6.15
N ALA A 26 -13.87 -1.67 5.84
CA ALA A 26 -14.84 -1.24 6.83
C ALA A 26 -15.21 -2.36 7.83
N GLU A 27 -15.42 -3.60 7.35
CA GLU A 27 -15.69 -4.75 8.20
C GLU A 27 -14.50 -5.11 9.08
N ILE A 28 -13.26 -5.02 8.53
CA ILE A 28 -12.03 -5.24 9.30
C ILE A 28 -11.92 -4.19 10.42
N LEU A 29 -12.07 -2.92 10.08
CA LEU A 29 -12.00 -1.82 11.05
C LEU A 29 -13.06 -1.95 12.14
N SER A 30 -14.30 -2.28 11.77
CA SER A 30 -15.42 -2.48 12.72
C SER A 30 -15.21 -3.68 13.63
N SER A 31 -14.68 -4.78 13.10
CA SER A 31 -14.41 -5.99 13.90
C SER A 31 -13.24 -5.81 14.87
N SER A 32 -12.43 -4.80 14.65
CA SER A 32 -11.21 -4.49 15.41
C SER A 32 -11.40 -3.29 16.34
N GLU A 33 -12.64 -2.92 16.70
CA GLU A 33 -12.92 -1.76 17.58
C GLU A 33 -12.13 -1.77 18.90
N GLU A 34 -11.80 -2.95 19.41
CA GLU A 34 -10.96 -3.09 20.60
C GLU A 34 -9.50 -2.65 20.36
N PHE A 35 -9.00 -2.80 19.13
CA PHE A 35 -7.66 -2.38 18.71
C PHE A 35 -7.62 -0.94 18.18
N PHE A 36 -8.69 -0.49 17.51
CA PHE A 36 -8.83 0.86 16.94
C PHE A 36 -9.68 1.75 17.83
N ARG A 37 -9.42 1.78 19.15
CA ARG A 37 -10.04 2.77 20.04
C ARG A 37 -9.68 4.17 19.57
N GLU A 38 -10.58 5.12 19.75
CA GLU A 38 -10.70 6.52 19.28
C GLU A 38 -9.45 7.33 18.85
N SER A 39 -8.25 6.75 18.89
CA SER A 39 -6.98 7.41 18.50
C SER A 39 -5.91 6.42 18.02
N ALA A 40 -6.24 5.18 17.73
CA ALA A 40 -5.25 4.22 17.28
C ALA A 40 -4.86 4.53 15.83
N GLU A 41 -3.71 5.14 15.64
CA GLU A 41 -3.10 5.36 14.34
C GLU A 41 -2.40 4.08 13.88
N ILE A 42 -2.58 3.76 12.60
CA ILE A 42 -1.84 2.65 11.96
C ILE A 42 -0.47 3.18 11.58
N GLN A 43 0.59 2.72 12.25
CA GLN A 43 1.94 3.13 11.92
C GLN A 43 2.48 2.48 10.65
N LEU A 44 2.13 1.21 10.40
CA LEU A 44 2.61 0.47 9.24
C LEU A 44 1.50 -0.36 8.63
N LEU A 45 1.33 -0.23 7.32
CA LEU A 45 0.55 -1.12 6.49
C LEU A 45 1.47 -1.79 5.48
N ASN A 46 1.44 -3.12 5.42
CA ASN A 46 2.09 -3.90 4.36
C ASN A 46 1.04 -4.56 3.49
N LEU A 47 1.06 -4.28 2.19
CA LEU A 47 0.15 -4.83 1.18
C LEU A 47 0.93 -5.63 0.14
N ASP A 48 0.61 -6.92 0.09
CA ASP A 48 1.07 -7.89 -0.90
C ASP A 48 -0.07 -8.89 -1.09
N ILE A 49 -1.02 -8.53 -1.96
CA ILE A 49 -2.32 -9.20 -2.13
C ILE A 49 -2.65 -9.49 -3.60
N GLU A 50 -1.59 -9.53 -4.42
CA GLU A 50 -1.66 -10.06 -5.78
C GLU A 50 -2.71 -9.35 -6.66
N GLY A 51 -2.67 -7.99 -6.71
CA GLY A 51 -3.44 -7.17 -7.63
C GLY A 51 -4.70 -6.52 -7.07
N PHE A 52 -4.89 -6.50 -5.75
CA PHE A 52 -5.97 -5.75 -5.06
C PHE A 52 -5.45 -4.54 -4.27
N GLU A 53 -4.18 -4.18 -4.44
CA GLU A 53 -3.53 -3.13 -3.66
C GLU A 53 -4.24 -1.79 -3.81
N ILE A 54 -4.62 -1.42 -5.04
CA ILE A 54 -5.34 -0.17 -5.32
C ILE A 54 -6.71 -0.17 -4.66
N ASP A 55 -7.48 -1.24 -4.84
CA ASP A 55 -8.84 -1.35 -4.28
C ASP A 55 -8.82 -1.18 -2.75
N ILE A 56 -7.83 -1.79 -2.07
CA ILE A 56 -7.69 -1.69 -0.61
C ILE A 56 -7.24 -0.28 -0.19
N LEU A 57 -6.30 0.32 -0.90
CA LEU A 57 -5.84 1.67 -0.59
C LEU A 57 -6.96 2.70 -0.80
N GLU A 58 -7.72 2.60 -1.88
CA GLU A 58 -8.87 3.47 -2.14
C GLU A 58 -9.93 3.31 -1.04
N ASP A 59 -10.24 2.08 -0.63
CA ASP A 59 -11.21 1.81 0.44
C ASP A 59 -10.73 2.38 1.79
N LEU A 60 -9.46 2.19 2.17
CA LEU A 60 -8.85 2.79 3.36
C LEU A 60 -8.97 4.32 3.36
N PHE A 61 -8.57 4.97 2.26
CA PHE A 61 -8.58 6.43 2.15
C PHE A 61 -10.00 6.98 2.14
N SER A 62 -10.98 6.26 1.58
CA SER A 62 -12.40 6.63 1.64
C SER A 62 -12.95 6.68 3.07
N HIS A 63 -12.37 5.89 3.97
CA HIS A 63 -12.69 5.86 5.40
C HIS A 63 -11.80 6.79 6.25
N ASN A 64 -11.00 7.65 5.61
CA ASN A 64 -10.02 8.54 6.27
C ASN A 64 -8.95 7.79 7.09
N VAL A 65 -8.65 6.56 6.73
CA VAL A 65 -7.59 5.77 7.36
C VAL A 65 -6.31 5.96 6.55
N CYS A 66 -5.33 6.65 7.14
CA CYS A 66 -4.07 7.00 6.50
C CYS A 66 -2.89 6.47 7.33
N PRO A 67 -2.41 5.24 7.07
CA PRO A 67 -1.23 4.70 7.77
C PRO A 67 0.00 5.60 7.59
N TRP A 68 0.86 5.68 8.61
CA TRP A 68 2.06 6.52 8.53
C TRP A 68 3.03 6.07 7.45
N VAL A 69 3.20 4.75 7.35
CA VAL A 69 4.05 4.10 6.34
C VAL A 69 3.24 3.03 5.64
N VAL A 70 3.31 3.02 4.33
CA VAL A 70 2.69 1.98 3.48
C VAL A 70 3.79 1.33 2.66
N CYS A 71 3.96 0.03 2.84
CA CYS A 71 4.76 -0.83 1.97
C CYS A 71 3.80 -1.58 1.03
N VAL A 72 3.93 -1.39 -0.26
CA VAL A 72 3.00 -1.96 -1.23
C VAL A 72 3.75 -2.59 -2.40
N GLU A 73 3.31 -3.77 -2.83
CA GLU A 73 3.84 -4.39 -4.03
C GLU A 73 3.40 -3.61 -5.27
N GLU A 74 4.36 -3.27 -6.14
CA GLU A 74 4.16 -2.59 -7.42
C GLU A 74 4.96 -3.30 -8.52
N LEU A 75 4.40 -4.35 -9.06
CA LEU A 75 5.03 -5.12 -10.12
C LEU A 75 5.10 -4.33 -11.44
N GLY A 76 6.14 -4.62 -12.22
CA GLY A 76 6.29 -4.07 -13.58
C GLY A 76 6.67 -2.59 -13.66
N GLN A 77 6.90 -1.90 -12.54
CA GLN A 77 7.34 -0.51 -12.51
C GLN A 77 8.86 -0.42 -12.37
N THR A 78 9.49 0.34 -13.25
CA THR A 78 10.89 0.78 -13.08
C THR A 78 10.94 2.10 -12.32
N ALA A 79 12.12 2.52 -11.88
CA ALA A 79 12.31 3.85 -11.26
C ALA A 79 11.83 4.99 -12.19
N GLU A 80 11.97 4.82 -13.51
CA GLU A 80 11.57 5.81 -14.52
C GLU A 80 10.07 5.85 -14.75
N THR A 81 9.38 4.70 -14.66
CA THR A 81 7.95 4.59 -14.95
C THR A 81 7.07 4.71 -13.71
N LEU A 82 7.65 4.55 -12.52
CA LEU A 82 6.92 4.53 -11.26
C LEU A 82 5.98 5.72 -11.07
N GLN A 83 6.42 6.93 -11.41
CA GLN A 83 5.62 8.15 -11.27
C GLN A 83 4.36 8.17 -12.14
N ASN A 84 4.30 7.33 -13.17
CA ASN A 84 3.13 7.15 -14.02
C ASN A 84 2.17 6.08 -13.49
N GLY A 85 2.60 5.29 -12.52
CA GLY A 85 1.83 4.23 -11.90
C GLY A 85 0.58 4.73 -11.16
N GLU A 86 -0.45 3.91 -11.11
CA GLU A 86 -1.71 4.25 -10.44
C GLU A 86 -1.54 4.35 -8.94
N ILE A 87 -0.80 3.40 -8.33
CA ILE A 87 -0.49 3.42 -6.90
C ILE A 87 0.28 4.69 -6.54
N TYR A 88 1.32 5.06 -7.31
CA TYR A 88 2.08 6.29 -7.03
C TYR A 88 1.17 7.53 -7.04
N LYS A 89 0.30 7.65 -8.04
CA LYS A 89 -0.65 8.78 -8.15
C LYS A 89 -1.63 8.80 -6.99
N LEU A 90 -2.19 7.63 -6.64
CA LEU A 90 -3.12 7.48 -5.52
C LEU A 90 -2.45 7.91 -4.21
N MET A 91 -1.25 7.39 -3.92
CA MET A 91 -0.48 7.73 -2.72
C MET A 91 -0.14 9.22 -2.66
N LYS A 92 0.34 9.80 -3.75
CA LYS A 92 0.66 11.23 -3.84
C LYS A 92 -0.56 12.12 -3.58
N ASN A 93 -1.72 11.76 -4.15
CA ASN A 93 -2.97 12.50 -3.96
C ASN A 93 -3.47 12.45 -2.51
N ASN A 94 -3.14 11.39 -1.77
CA ASN A 94 -3.48 11.21 -0.35
C ASN A 94 -2.37 11.69 0.61
N GLY A 95 -1.43 12.51 0.12
CA GLY A 95 -0.45 13.18 0.97
C GLY A 95 0.80 12.38 1.31
N TYR A 96 1.04 11.27 0.62
CA TYR A 96 2.26 10.49 0.79
C TYR A 96 3.40 10.96 -0.12
N ILE A 97 4.61 10.63 0.29
CA ILE A 97 5.83 10.71 -0.53
C ILE A 97 6.41 9.31 -0.66
N LEU A 98 7.07 9.05 -1.79
CA LEU A 98 7.87 7.84 -1.96
C LEU A 98 9.12 7.98 -1.09
N GLY A 99 9.27 7.07 -0.12
CA GLY A 99 10.42 7.02 0.79
C GLY A 99 11.51 6.10 0.28
N SER A 100 11.14 4.98 -0.31
CA SER A 100 12.09 4.00 -0.85
C SER A 100 11.43 3.10 -1.89
N ARG A 101 12.24 2.50 -2.72
CA ARG A 101 11.82 1.48 -3.69
C ARG A 101 12.76 0.27 -3.58
N THR A 102 12.18 -0.92 -3.46
CA THR A 102 12.86 -2.18 -3.70
C THR A 102 12.56 -2.68 -5.12
N PHE A 103 13.00 -3.88 -5.45
CA PHE A 103 12.72 -4.46 -6.78
C PHE A 103 11.21 -4.67 -7.03
N LEU A 104 10.48 -5.11 -6.02
CA LEU A 104 9.05 -5.45 -6.12
C LEU A 104 8.14 -4.46 -5.39
N SER A 105 8.61 -3.79 -4.33
CA SER A 105 7.76 -3.02 -3.45
C SER A 105 8.21 -1.57 -3.32
N SER A 106 7.25 -0.68 -3.15
CA SER A 106 7.45 0.73 -2.83
C SER A 106 7.08 1.00 -1.38
N ILE A 107 7.85 1.87 -0.74
CA ILE A 107 7.60 2.34 0.63
C ILE A 107 7.20 3.81 0.56
N TYR A 108 5.98 4.09 0.94
CA TYR A 108 5.42 5.44 1.00
C TYR A 108 5.31 5.92 2.44
N VAL A 109 5.55 7.20 2.66
CA VAL A 109 5.50 7.83 3.98
C VAL A 109 4.52 9.00 3.95
N LEU A 110 3.62 9.06 4.92
CA LEU A 110 2.67 10.16 5.07
C LEU A 110 3.41 11.44 5.51
N LYS A 111 3.29 12.52 4.72
CA LYS A 111 4.08 13.75 4.89
C LYS A 111 3.96 14.39 6.27
N ASN A 112 2.76 14.40 6.85
CA ASN A 112 2.51 15.01 8.16
C ASN A 112 3.11 14.19 9.32
N GLN A 113 3.54 12.95 9.07
CA GLN A 113 4.14 12.05 10.06
C GLN A 113 5.67 12.02 9.99
N LEU A 114 6.29 12.74 9.05
CA LEU A 114 7.75 12.75 8.88
C LEU A 114 8.50 13.13 10.16
N ASN A 115 7.95 14.05 10.97
CA ASN A 115 8.58 14.47 12.22
C ASN A 115 8.66 13.38 13.29
N HIS A 116 7.90 12.31 13.15
CA HIS A 116 7.92 11.15 14.04
C HIS A 116 8.94 10.10 13.62
N LEU A 117 9.55 10.25 12.43
CA LEU A 117 10.58 9.34 11.94
C LEU A 117 11.95 9.71 12.50
N PRO A 118 12.85 8.72 12.70
CA PRO A 118 14.23 8.98 13.10
C PRO A 118 14.95 9.96 12.14
N SER A 119 15.71 10.90 12.70
CA SER A 119 16.41 11.95 11.97
C SER A 119 17.22 11.51 10.72
N PRO A 120 17.87 10.34 10.68
CA PRO A 120 18.55 9.86 9.46
C PRO A 120 17.60 9.69 8.28
N PHE A 121 16.39 9.17 8.50
CA PHE A 121 15.37 8.99 7.45
C PHE A 121 14.90 10.31 6.85
N ILE A 122 14.75 11.34 7.67
CA ILE A 122 14.27 12.66 7.22
C ILE A 122 15.28 13.28 6.25
N LYS A 123 16.57 13.18 6.54
CA LYS A 123 17.64 13.74 5.69
C LYS A 123 17.71 13.05 4.32
N GLU A 124 17.54 11.73 4.28
CA GLU A 124 17.52 10.99 3.02
C GLU A 124 16.29 11.33 2.16
N LEU A 125 15.12 11.53 2.80
CA LEU A 125 13.89 11.94 2.12
C LEU A 125 13.94 13.40 1.60
N GLU A 126 14.69 14.28 2.24
CA GLU A 126 14.90 15.66 1.78
C GLU A 126 15.77 15.71 0.51
N ILE A 127 16.75 14.82 0.38
CA ILE A 127 17.58 14.70 -0.82
C ILE A 127 16.73 14.30 -2.05
N VAL A 128 15.70 13.50 -1.88
CA VAL A 128 14.79 13.10 -2.96
C VAL A 128 13.84 14.23 -3.40
N LYS A 129 13.63 15.26 -2.56
CA LYS A 129 12.77 16.40 -2.91
C LYS A 129 13.44 17.43 -3.82
N GLU A 130 14.77 17.45 -3.86
CA GLU A 130 15.56 18.45 -4.63
C GLU A 130 16.05 17.90 -5.98
N ALA A 131 15.80 16.63 -6.28
CA ALA A 131 16.12 15.98 -7.54
C ALA A 131 14.88 15.85 -8.44
#